data_8fa1bd0b5ba6a71246857e816b43f6d7
#
_entry.id   8fa1bd0b5ba6a71246857e816b43f6d7
#
_cell.length_a   1.000
_cell.length_b   1.000
_cell.length_c   1.000
_cell.angle_alpha   90.00
_cell.angle_beta   90.00
_cell.angle_gamma   90.00
#
_symmetry.space_group_name_H-M   'P 1'
#
loop_
_entity.id
_entity.type
_entity.pdbx_description
1 polymer ?
#
loop_
_entity_poly.entity_id
_entity_poly.type
_entity_poly.pdbx_seq_one_letter_code
_entity_poly.pdbx_strand_id
1 'polypeptide(L)'
;MKTVAVLVVACLVASSALAQTATAPDRIPSVTVNASATATLPNDRMSAWLRTESENASAAVAAADVNARMARALAKLKAQPAIKVASSGYSTNAIVEKGKPTRWRVSQAITLDSADFAVLATEVGKLQDDGMLLSGLGFSLSDAARKTAEDSVTQQAIKSWQERAQNAAQALGYTAWRVGTVHVQTNDGARPYMAMRSEMKTMAAAPAPVAADAGTTDVTVNVSGDALLSSPH
;
A
#
# COMPACT_ATOMS: atom_id res chain seq x y z
N MET A 1 -47.12 63.37 64.12
CA MET A 1 -45.71 63.63 64.04
C MET A 1 -45.22 62.86 62.84
N LYS A 2 -44.75 63.53 61.92
CA LYS A 2 -44.24 63.39 60.56
C LYS A 2 -43.96 61.99 59.94
N THR A 3 -44.86 61.59 59.08
CA THR A 3 -44.74 60.42 58.19
C THR A 3 -43.98 60.86 56.91
N VAL A 4 -42.84 60.21 56.58
CA VAL A 4 -42.10 60.41 55.34
C VAL A 4 -42.48 59.31 54.37
N ALA A 5 -43.11 59.64 53.26
CA ALA A 5 -43.43 58.74 52.17
C ALA A 5 -42.20 58.63 51.25
N VAL A 6 -41.68 57.42 51.03
CA VAL A 6 -40.63 57.15 50.05
C VAL A 6 -41.30 56.65 48.79
N LEU A 7 -41.14 57.39 47.72
CA LEU A 7 -41.62 57.11 46.35
C LEU A 7 -40.54 56.26 45.63
N VAL A 8 -40.84 54.98 45.37
CA VAL A 8 -39.96 54.09 44.53
C VAL A 8 -40.40 54.22 43.09
N VAL A 9 -39.57 54.86 42.30
CA VAL A 9 -39.73 54.95 40.81
C VAL A 9 -39.08 53.66 40.23
N ALA A 10 -39.89 52.77 39.70
CA ALA A 10 -39.42 51.59 38.93
C ALA A 10 -39.17 52.00 37.48
N CYS A 11 -37.90 52.09 37.08
CA CYS A 11 -37.50 52.19 35.65
C CYS A 11 -37.60 50.83 34.99
N LEU A 12 -38.61 50.62 34.16
CA LEU A 12 -38.64 49.49 33.19
C LEU A 12 -37.70 49.83 32.02
N VAL A 13 -36.56 49.12 32.01
CA VAL A 13 -35.68 49.11 30.83
C VAL A 13 -36.19 48.04 29.89
N ALA A 14 -36.88 48.41 28.83
CA ALA A 14 -37.27 47.51 27.74
C ALA A 14 -36.00 47.22 26.90
N SER A 15 -35.40 46.07 27.09
CA SER A 15 -34.32 45.55 26.26
C SER A 15 -34.89 45.06 24.94
N SER A 16 -34.79 45.86 23.89
CA SER A 16 -35.07 45.44 22.49
C SER A 16 -34.02 44.43 22.04
N ALA A 17 -34.34 43.15 22.11
CA ALA A 17 -33.55 42.13 21.49
C ALA A 17 -33.67 42.25 19.96
N LEU A 18 -32.66 42.88 19.34
CA LEU A 18 -32.45 42.81 17.90
C LEU A 18 -32.11 41.36 17.55
N ALA A 19 -33.10 40.59 17.10
CA ALA A 19 -32.88 39.32 16.47
C ALA A 19 -32.08 39.56 15.17
N GLN A 20 -30.76 39.40 15.20
CA GLN A 20 -29.93 39.28 14.01
C GLN A 20 -30.34 38.00 13.31
N THR A 21 -31.19 38.11 12.31
CA THR A 21 -31.39 37.07 11.30
C THR A 21 -30.07 36.94 10.56
N ALA A 22 -29.23 36.01 11.03
CA ALA A 22 -28.06 35.55 10.26
C ALA A 22 -28.59 34.98 8.95
N THR A 23 -28.50 35.74 7.87
CA THR A 23 -28.74 35.26 6.53
C THR A 23 -27.78 34.12 6.31
N ALA A 24 -28.27 32.88 6.25
CA ALA A 24 -27.46 31.73 5.92
C ALA A 24 -26.79 32.02 4.56
N PRO A 25 -25.47 31.80 4.41
CA PRO A 25 -24.82 32.01 3.12
C PRO A 25 -25.53 31.20 2.07
N ASP A 26 -25.85 31.87 0.95
CA ASP A 26 -26.51 31.25 -0.21
C ASP A 26 -25.68 30.07 -0.68
N ARG A 27 -26.04 28.84 -0.23
CA ARG A 27 -25.30 27.64 -0.54
C ARG A 27 -25.62 27.26 -1.97
N ILE A 28 -24.63 27.37 -2.83
CA ILE A 28 -24.71 26.86 -4.20
C ILE A 28 -25.12 25.38 -4.12
N PRO A 29 -26.22 24.97 -4.76
CA PRO A 29 -26.62 23.57 -4.80
C PRO A 29 -25.46 22.70 -5.32
N SER A 30 -25.21 21.58 -4.66
CA SER A 30 -24.13 20.69 -5.06
C SER A 30 -24.55 19.23 -4.93
N VAL A 31 -23.93 18.37 -5.72
CA VAL A 31 -24.07 16.91 -5.61
C VAL A 31 -22.69 16.31 -5.50
N THR A 32 -22.50 15.46 -4.49
CA THR A 32 -21.26 14.67 -4.34
C THR A 32 -21.34 13.41 -5.17
N VAL A 33 -20.35 13.21 -6.02
CA VAL A 33 -20.25 12.09 -6.95
C VAL A 33 -18.98 11.29 -6.67
N ASN A 34 -19.09 9.98 -6.81
CA ASN A 34 -17.96 9.06 -6.68
C ASN A 34 -17.82 8.24 -7.97
N ALA A 35 -16.59 8.04 -8.42
CA ALA A 35 -16.26 7.15 -9.53
C ALA A 35 -14.95 6.43 -9.24
N SER A 36 -14.78 5.28 -9.88
CA SER A 36 -13.53 4.53 -9.81
C SER A 36 -13.21 3.92 -11.17
N ALA A 37 -11.93 3.71 -11.42
CA ALA A 37 -11.46 2.90 -12.53
C ALA A 37 -10.39 1.94 -12.03
N THR A 38 -10.25 0.80 -12.71
CA THR A 38 -9.28 -0.24 -12.36
C THR A 38 -8.65 -0.78 -13.64
N ALA A 39 -7.34 -1.00 -13.61
CA ALA A 39 -6.62 -1.76 -14.64
C ALA A 39 -5.97 -2.98 -13.99
N THR A 40 -6.14 -4.14 -14.60
CA THR A 40 -5.49 -5.39 -14.20
C THR A 40 -4.30 -5.63 -15.13
N LEU A 41 -3.09 -5.72 -14.57
CA LEU A 41 -1.86 -5.89 -15.33
C LEU A 41 -1.13 -7.17 -14.90
N PRO A 42 -0.49 -7.88 -15.84
CA PRO A 42 0.39 -8.98 -15.48
C PRO A 42 1.60 -8.47 -14.68
N ASN A 43 2.00 -9.20 -13.65
CA ASN A 43 3.21 -8.88 -12.91
C ASN A 43 4.45 -9.08 -13.78
N ASP A 44 5.36 -8.11 -13.76
CA ASP A 44 6.58 -8.07 -14.57
C ASP A 44 7.86 -8.11 -13.73
N ARG A 45 7.73 -8.30 -12.40
CA ARG A 45 8.84 -8.43 -11.45
C ARG A 45 8.64 -9.65 -10.59
N MET A 46 9.73 -10.36 -10.35
CA MET A 46 9.82 -11.46 -9.40
C MET A 46 10.84 -11.11 -8.33
N SER A 47 10.46 -11.28 -7.08
CA SER A 47 11.32 -11.07 -5.92
C SER A 47 11.47 -12.38 -5.14
N ALA A 48 12.67 -12.64 -4.65
CA ALA A 48 12.97 -13.77 -3.77
C ALA A 48 13.67 -13.29 -2.51
N TRP A 49 13.25 -13.80 -1.36
CA TRP A 49 13.85 -13.51 -0.07
C TRP A 49 14.59 -14.74 0.41
N LEU A 50 15.93 -14.63 0.52
CA LEU A 50 16.78 -15.71 1.01
C LEU A 50 17.50 -15.28 2.28
N ARG A 51 17.79 -16.25 3.13
CA ARG A 51 18.59 -16.05 4.34
C ARG A 51 19.61 -17.13 4.51
N THR A 52 20.69 -16.82 5.21
CA THR A 52 21.63 -17.80 5.77
C THR A 52 21.66 -17.63 7.27
N GLU A 53 21.85 -18.75 7.98
CA GLU A 53 21.97 -18.75 9.44
C GLU A 53 23.01 -19.75 9.90
N SER A 54 23.61 -19.47 11.07
CA SER A 54 24.54 -20.37 11.73
C SER A 54 24.34 -20.29 13.24
N GLU A 55 24.48 -21.44 13.90
CA GLU A 55 24.45 -21.56 15.36
C GLU A 55 25.76 -22.09 15.88
N ASN A 56 26.31 -21.41 16.92
CA ASN A 56 27.53 -21.84 17.58
C ASN A 56 27.54 -21.42 19.06
N ALA A 57 28.36 -22.05 19.86
CA ALA A 57 28.65 -21.63 21.24
C ALA A 57 29.33 -20.26 21.29
N SER A 58 30.04 -19.89 20.24
CA SER A 58 30.66 -18.57 20.06
C SER A 58 29.90 -17.75 19.03
N ALA A 59 29.46 -16.56 19.43
CA ALA A 59 28.81 -15.61 18.51
C ALA A 59 29.74 -15.21 17.34
N ALA A 60 31.05 -15.06 17.62
CA ALA A 60 32.04 -14.70 16.61
C ALA A 60 32.20 -15.80 15.54
N VAL A 61 32.19 -17.07 15.93
CA VAL A 61 32.25 -18.21 14.98
C VAL A 61 31.00 -18.28 14.12
N ALA A 62 29.83 -18.15 14.75
CA ALA A 62 28.57 -18.12 14.00
C ALA A 62 28.51 -16.95 13.01
N ALA A 63 28.97 -15.77 13.42
CA ALA A 63 29.04 -14.58 12.55
C ALA A 63 30.01 -14.78 11.37
N ALA A 64 31.19 -15.34 11.63
CA ALA A 64 32.19 -15.61 10.58
C ALA A 64 31.63 -16.57 9.51
N ASP A 65 30.91 -17.61 9.92
CA ASP A 65 30.30 -18.59 9.02
C ASP A 65 29.19 -17.93 8.14
N VAL A 66 28.27 -17.17 8.75
CA VAL A 66 27.23 -16.43 8.03
C VAL A 66 27.84 -15.45 7.03
N ASN A 67 28.85 -14.67 7.46
CA ASN A 67 29.51 -13.69 6.61
C ASN A 67 30.22 -14.36 5.42
N ALA A 68 30.86 -15.51 5.64
CA ALA A 68 31.54 -16.25 4.58
C ALA A 68 30.55 -16.81 3.55
N ARG A 69 29.40 -17.36 3.99
CA ARG A 69 28.35 -17.84 3.09
C ARG A 69 27.73 -16.67 2.29
N MET A 70 27.42 -15.58 2.96
CA MET A 70 26.86 -14.39 2.32
C MET A 70 27.83 -13.80 1.29
N ALA A 71 29.11 -13.70 1.61
CA ALA A 71 30.13 -13.21 0.67
C ALA A 71 30.20 -14.06 -0.62
N ARG A 72 30.15 -15.41 -0.46
CA ARG A 72 30.10 -16.30 -1.63
C ARG A 72 28.85 -16.11 -2.47
N ALA A 73 27.67 -15.99 -1.84
CA ALA A 73 26.41 -15.73 -2.53
C ALA A 73 26.44 -14.41 -3.31
N LEU A 74 26.88 -13.33 -2.67
CA LEU A 74 27.01 -12.02 -3.30
C LEU A 74 28.01 -12.02 -4.47
N ALA A 75 29.13 -12.77 -4.35
CA ALA A 75 30.11 -12.89 -5.44
C ALA A 75 29.50 -13.58 -6.69
N LYS A 76 28.69 -14.63 -6.49
CA LYS A 76 27.96 -15.30 -7.60
C LYS A 76 26.94 -14.39 -8.25
N LEU A 77 26.17 -13.66 -7.44
CA LEU A 77 25.11 -12.75 -7.92
C LEU A 77 25.67 -11.53 -8.69
N LYS A 78 26.90 -11.09 -8.39
CA LYS A 78 27.57 -10.02 -9.17
C LYS A 78 27.75 -10.38 -10.65
N ALA A 79 27.82 -11.66 -10.99
CA ALA A 79 27.91 -12.12 -12.36
C ALA A 79 26.57 -12.10 -13.11
N GLN A 80 25.47 -11.74 -12.43
CA GLN A 80 24.12 -11.75 -12.97
C GLN A 80 23.52 -10.33 -12.97
N PRO A 81 23.81 -9.49 -13.96
CA PRO A 81 23.38 -8.08 -14.00
C PRO A 81 21.87 -7.92 -14.11
N ALA A 82 21.15 -8.97 -14.54
CA ALA A 82 19.70 -8.98 -14.60
C ALA A 82 19.04 -9.05 -13.20
N ILE A 83 19.81 -9.39 -12.17
CA ILE A 83 19.31 -9.54 -10.81
C ILE A 83 19.75 -8.36 -9.95
N LYS A 84 18.82 -7.62 -9.41
CA LYS A 84 19.08 -6.62 -8.37
C LYS A 84 19.18 -7.33 -7.03
N VAL A 85 20.20 -6.99 -6.27
CA VAL A 85 20.46 -7.60 -4.96
C VAL A 85 20.48 -6.52 -3.89
N ALA A 86 19.76 -6.74 -2.80
CA ALA A 86 19.81 -5.90 -1.62
C ALA A 86 20.01 -6.78 -0.38
N SER A 87 20.99 -6.42 0.46
CA SER A 87 21.15 -7.05 1.77
C SER A 87 20.11 -6.50 2.74
N SER A 88 19.50 -7.38 3.52
CA SER A 88 18.53 -7.01 4.53
C SER A 88 18.71 -7.84 5.79
N GLY A 89 18.48 -7.22 6.95
CA GLY A 89 18.38 -7.91 8.23
C GLY A 89 19.62 -8.73 8.59
N TYR A 90 20.53 -8.18 9.40
CA TYR A 90 21.56 -8.93 10.10
C TYR A 90 21.19 -9.01 11.57
N SER A 91 21.19 -10.21 12.17
CA SER A 91 20.85 -10.37 13.58
C SER A 91 21.74 -11.39 14.27
N THR A 92 21.96 -11.15 15.55
CA THR A 92 22.67 -12.06 16.46
C THR A 92 21.82 -12.24 17.71
N ASN A 93 21.37 -13.46 17.97
CA ASN A 93 20.49 -13.79 19.07
C ASN A 93 21.07 -14.90 19.94
N ALA A 94 20.99 -14.73 21.25
CA ALA A 94 21.34 -15.80 22.20
C ALA A 94 20.20 -16.82 22.25
N ILE A 95 20.55 -18.11 22.18
CA ILE A 95 19.64 -19.24 22.41
C ILE A 95 19.94 -19.75 23.82
N VAL A 96 19.00 -19.50 24.73
CA VAL A 96 19.09 -19.90 26.12
C VAL A 96 18.07 -21.02 26.38
N GLU A 97 18.54 -22.21 26.62
CA GLU A 97 17.72 -23.37 27.01
C GLU A 97 18.08 -23.79 28.46
N LYS A 98 17.05 -24.06 29.26
CA LYS A 98 17.26 -24.44 30.67
C LYS A 98 18.14 -25.67 30.78
N GLY A 99 19.23 -25.58 31.53
CA GLY A 99 20.17 -26.69 31.75
C GLY A 99 21.17 -26.95 30.62
N LYS A 100 21.20 -26.08 29.58
CA LYS A 100 22.19 -26.16 28.49
C LYS A 100 23.04 -24.91 28.40
N PRO A 101 24.28 -25.02 27.90
CA PRO A 101 25.11 -23.85 27.61
C PRO A 101 24.40 -22.91 26.60
N THR A 102 24.55 -21.60 26.77
CA THR A 102 24.09 -20.60 25.81
C THR A 102 24.75 -20.82 24.45
N ARG A 103 23.93 -20.81 23.40
CA ARG A 103 24.40 -20.79 22.01
C ARG A 103 23.98 -19.48 21.36
N TRP A 104 24.59 -19.18 20.25
CA TRP A 104 24.30 -17.97 19.48
C TRP A 104 23.83 -18.35 18.09
N ARG A 105 22.72 -17.75 17.68
CA ARG A 105 22.25 -17.81 16.30
C ARG A 105 22.52 -16.48 15.63
N VAL A 106 23.25 -16.52 14.53
CA VAL A 106 23.47 -15.37 13.65
C VAL A 106 22.74 -15.64 12.34
N SER A 107 22.06 -14.63 11.80
CA SER A 107 21.39 -14.74 10.51
C SER A 107 21.56 -13.46 9.70
N GLN A 108 21.59 -13.62 8.37
CA GLN A 108 21.56 -12.51 7.42
C GLN A 108 20.65 -12.87 6.25
N ALA A 109 19.89 -11.88 5.77
CA ALA A 109 18.98 -12.03 4.64
C ALA A 109 19.43 -11.18 3.45
N ILE A 110 19.02 -11.62 2.26
CA ILE A 110 19.09 -10.86 1.00
C ILE A 110 17.77 -10.91 0.28
N THR A 111 17.49 -9.85 -0.44
CA THR A 111 16.38 -9.78 -1.40
C THR A 111 16.95 -9.74 -2.81
N LEU A 112 16.44 -10.59 -3.66
CA LEU A 112 16.74 -10.63 -5.08
C LEU A 112 15.52 -10.15 -5.84
N ASP A 113 15.71 -9.39 -6.91
CA ASP A 113 14.63 -8.87 -7.72
C ASP A 113 15.04 -8.87 -9.20
N SER A 114 14.17 -9.38 -10.09
CA SER A 114 14.44 -9.45 -11.53
C SER A 114 13.15 -9.35 -12.34
N ALA A 115 13.27 -8.85 -13.57
CA ALA A 115 12.25 -8.98 -14.60
C ALA A 115 12.38 -10.32 -15.35
N ASP A 116 13.54 -10.97 -15.30
CA ASP A 116 13.75 -12.31 -15.87
C ASP A 116 13.53 -13.38 -14.80
N PHE A 117 12.33 -13.95 -14.82
CA PHE A 117 11.90 -14.93 -13.82
C PHE A 117 12.70 -16.25 -13.92
N ALA A 118 13.08 -16.65 -15.14
CA ALA A 118 13.82 -17.90 -15.35
C ALA A 118 15.25 -17.80 -14.80
N VAL A 119 15.90 -16.66 -15.06
CA VAL A 119 17.23 -16.37 -14.50
C VAL A 119 17.17 -16.32 -12.98
N LEU A 120 16.19 -15.61 -12.40
CA LEU A 120 16.06 -15.49 -10.95
C LEU A 120 15.79 -16.86 -10.30
N ALA A 121 14.85 -17.65 -10.85
CA ALA A 121 14.52 -18.98 -10.33
C ALA A 121 15.75 -19.92 -10.35
N THR A 122 16.53 -19.87 -11.43
CA THR A 122 17.77 -20.66 -11.57
C THR A 122 18.80 -20.27 -10.50
N GLU A 123 19.02 -18.97 -10.29
CA GLU A 123 19.99 -18.51 -9.28
C GLU A 123 19.52 -18.79 -7.85
N VAL A 124 18.21 -18.69 -7.58
CA VAL A 124 17.62 -19.10 -6.28
C VAL A 124 17.91 -20.58 -6.02
N GLY A 125 17.74 -21.47 -7.00
CA GLY A 125 18.07 -22.88 -6.87
C GLY A 125 19.54 -23.09 -6.51
N LYS A 126 20.47 -22.47 -7.23
CA LYS A 126 21.91 -22.57 -6.95
C LYS A 126 22.28 -22.06 -5.55
N LEU A 127 21.63 -20.98 -5.09
CA LEU A 127 21.86 -20.46 -3.74
C LEU A 127 21.31 -21.38 -2.66
N GLN A 128 20.22 -22.09 -2.93
CA GLN A 128 19.71 -23.14 -2.02
C GLN A 128 20.66 -24.34 -1.94
N ASP A 129 21.26 -24.76 -3.05
CA ASP A 129 22.30 -25.80 -3.09
C ASP A 129 23.54 -25.37 -2.29
N ASP A 130 23.86 -24.08 -2.24
CA ASP A 130 24.93 -23.49 -1.41
C ASP A 130 24.55 -23.33 0.07
N GLY A 131 23.36 -23.80 0.48
CA GLY A 131 22.89 -23.77 1.86
C GLY A 131 22.18 -22.47 2.28
N MET A 132 21.74 -21.64 1.34
CA MET A 132 20.82 -20.57 1.66
C MET A 132 19.38 -21.08 1.76
N LEU A 133 18.61 -20.49 2.65
CA LEU A 133 17.22 -20.83 2.90
C LEU A 133 16.32 -19.85 2.17
N LEU A 134 15.46 -20.33 1.30
CA LEU A 134 14.41 -19.51 0.68
C LEU A 134 13.32 -19.22 1.71
N SER A 135 13.09 -17.96 2.01
CA SER A 135 12.06 -17.50 2.97
C SER A 135 10.75 -17.15 2.29
N GLY A 136 10.79 -16.79 1.02
CA GLY A 136 9.61 -16.45 0.24
C GLY A 136 9.95 -16.07 -1.19
N LEU A 137 8.91 -16.08 -2.02
CA LEU A 137 8.95 -15.67 -3.41
C LEU A 137 7.67 -14.91 -3.71
N GLY A 138 7.77 -13.81 -4.45
CA GLY A 138 6.61 -13.00 -4.80
C GLY A 138 6.75 -12.35 -6.16
N PHE A 139 5.61 -11.88 -6.67
CA PHE A 139 5.52 -11.19 -7.94
C PHE A 139 4.87 -9.81 -7.73
N SER A 140 5.26 -8.86 -8.55
CA SER A 140 4.76 -7.49 -8.46
C SER A 140 4.86 -6.79 -9.82
N LEU A 141 4.24 -5.61 -9.92
CA LEU A 141 4.51 -4.69 -11.01
C LEU A 141 5.80 -3.91 -10.75
N SER A 142 6.56 -3.61 -11.79
CA SER A 142 7.61 -2.62 -11.74
C SER A 142 7.02 -1.22 -11.47
N ASP A 143 7.84 -0.34 -10.88
CA ASP A 143 7.42 1.05 -10.61
C ASP A 143 7.00 1.77 -11.91
N ALA A 144 7.67 1.49 -13.03
CA ALA A 144 7.35 2.07 -14.32
C ALA A 144 5.98 1.60 -14.85
N ALA A 145 5.72 0.28 -14.79
CA ALA A 145 4.44 -0.29 -15.21
C ALA A 145 3.29 0.22 -14.31
N ARG A 146 3.53 0.23 -13.00
CA ARG A 146 2.57 0.77 -12.01
C ARG A 146 2.23 2.22 -12.31
N LYS A 147 3.25 3.10 -12.46
CA LYS A 147 3.05 4.52 -12.73
C LYS A 147 2.26 4.73 -14.03
N THR A 148 2.61 4.03 -15.09
CA THR A 148 1.90 4.13 -16.38
C THR A 148 0.43 3.73 -16.23
N ALA A 149 0.15 2.67 -15.47
CA ALA A 149 -1.20 2.24 -15.20
C ALA A 149 -1.97 3.28 -14.36
N GLU A 150 -1.36 3.81 -13.31
CA GLU A 150 -1.93 4.84 -12.43
C GLU A 150 -2.32 6.09 -13.23
N ASP A 151 -1.44 6.58 -14.11
CA ASP A 151 -1.71 7.74 -14.96
C ASP A 151 -2.92 7.49 -15.88
N SER A 152 -2.98 6.31 -16.51
CA SER A 152 -4.10 5.92 -17.39
C SER A 152 -5.42 5.76 -16.62
N VAL A 153 -5.39 5.05 -15.50
CA VAL A 153 -6.56 4.78 -14.67
C VAL A 153 -7.10 6.06 -14.03
N THR A 154 -6.20 6.98 -13.66
CA THR A 154 -6.58 8.31 -13.15
C THR A 154 -7.40 9.09 -14.18
N GLN A 155 -6.96 9.11 -15.43
CA GLN A 155 -7.71 9.78 -16.50
C GLN A 155 -9.09 9.16 -16.71
N GLN A 156 -9.17 7.82 -16.69
CA GLN A 156 -10.44 7.11 -16.83
C GLN A 156 -11.38 7.37 -15.65
N ALA A 157 -10.88 7.36 -14.42
CA ALA A 157 -11.67 7.62 -13.22
C ALA A 157 -12.22 9.06 -13.20
N ILE A 158 -11.40 10.05 -13.60
CA ILE A 158 -11.84 11.45 -13.73
C ILE A 158 -12.91 11.58 -14.80
N LYS A 159 -12.73 10.95 -15.96
CA LYS A 159 -13.74 10.97 -17.02
C LYS A 159 -15.06 10.35 -16.55
N SER A 160 -15.01 9.21 -15.90
CA SER A 160 -16.21 8.57 -15.33
C SER A 160 -16.88 9.44 -14.25
N TRP A 161 -16.09 10.16 -13.45
CA TRP A 161 -16.60 11.11 -12.49
C TRP A 161 -17.34 12.27 -13.17
N GLN A 162 -16.74 12.86 -14.22
CA GLN A 162 -17.37 13.94 -15.00
C GLN A 162 -18.69 13.51 -15.64
N GLU A 163 -18.73 12.32 -16.24
CA GLU A 163 -19.94 11.75 -16.83
C GLU A 163 -21.05 11.55 -15.79
N ARG A 164 -20.70 11.01 -14.61
CA ARG A 164 -21.65 10.85 -13.50
C ARG A 164 -22.14 12.20 -12.96
N ALA A 165 -21.26 13.18 -12.84
CA ALA A 165 -21.62 14.54 -12.39
C ALA A 165 -22.60 15.20 -13.37
N GLN A 166 -22.35 15.06 -14.68
CA GLN A 166 -23.25 15.55 -15.73
C GLN A 166 -24.63 14.87 -15.65
N ASN A 167 -24.65 13.55 -15.53
CA ASN A 167 -25.89 12.80 -15.45
C ASN A 167 -26.69 13.14 -14.18
N ALA A 168 -26.01 13.31 -13.05
CA ALA A 168 -26.63 13.70 -11.80
C ALA A 168 -27.22 15.11 -11.87
N ALA A 169 -26.50 16.07 -12.45
CA ALA A 169 -27.00 17.43 -12.65
C ALA A 169 -28.28 17.44 -13.51
N GLN A 170 -28.27 16.72 -14.63
CA GLN A 170 -29.43 16.61 -15.52
C GLN A 170 -30.64 15.94 -14.83
N ALA A 171 -30.42 14.85 -14.11
CA ALA A 171 -31.47 14.15 -13.38
C ALA A 171 -32.10 15.02 -12.28
N LEU A 172 -31.34 15.96 -11.70
CA LEU A 172 -31.81 16.93 -10.71
C LEU A 172 -32.45 18.18 -11.35
N GLY A 173 -32.55 18.25 -12.70
CA GLY A 173 -33.17 19.34 -13.43
C GLY A 173 -32.24 20.56 -13.68
N TYR A 174 -30.93 20.41 -13.46
CA TYR A 174 -29.95 21.44 -13.75
C TYR A 174 -29.35 21.24 -15.14
N THR A 175 -29.14 22.31 -15.87
CA THR A 175 -28.59 22.25 -17.24
C THR A 175 -27.09 22.52 -17.30
N ALA A 176 -26.52 23.08 -16.22
CA ALA A 176 -25.11 23.36 -16.12
C ALA A 176 -24.57 22.99 -14.72
N TRP A 177 -23.30 22.68 -14.68
CA TRP A 177 -22.57 22.42 -13.44
C TRP A 177 -21.09 22.82 -13.62
N ARG A 178 -20.40 22.97 -12.50
CA ARG A 178 -18.96 23.20 -12.48
C ARG A 178 -18.31 22.34 -11.42
N VAL A 179 -17.02 22.06 -11.59
CA VAL A 179 -16.23 21.30 -10.62
C VAL A 179 -16.11 22.11 -9.32
N GLY A 180 -16.45 21.49 -8.22
CA GLY A 180 -16.19 21.96 -6.86
C GLY A 180 -14.87 21.39 -6.31
N THR A 181 -14.90 20.83 -5.11
CA THR A 181 -13.75 20.13 -4.55
C THR A 181 -13.69 18.71 -5.08
N VAL A 182 -12.53 18.27 -5.57
CA VAL A 182 -12.32 16.91 -6.06
C VAL A 182 -11.12 16.29 -5.36
N HIS A 183 -11.29 15.07 -4.90
CA HIS A 183 -10.26 14.24 -4.29
C HIS A 183 -9.98 13.04 -5.19
N VAL A 184 -8.72 12.85 -5.54
CA VAL A 184 -8.23 11.70 -6.31
C VAL A 184 -7.37 10.88 -5.38
N GLN A 185 -7.70 9.60 -5.21
CA GLN A 185 -6.98 8.68 -4.34
C GLN A 185 -6.59 7.43 -5.12
N THR A 186 -5.29 7.16 -5.18
CA THR A 186 -4.77 5.89 -5.67
C THR A 186 -4.78 4.90 -4.51
N ASN A 187 -5.42 3.75 -4.70
CA ASN A 187 -5.31 2.67 -3.74
C ASN A 187 -4.03 1.87 -4.04
N ASP A 188 -2.99 2.12 -3.27
CA ASP A 188 -1.74 1.33 -3.30
C ASP A 188 -1.91 -0.07 -2.69
N GLY A 189 -3.11 -0.55 -2.61
CA GLY A 189 -3.44 -1.90 -2.17
C GLY A 189 -3.03 -2.92 -3.22
N ALA A 190 -1.72 -3.14 -3.41
CA ALA A 190 -1.23 -4.36 -4.01
C ALA A 190 -1.69 -5.54 -3.14
N ARG A 191 -2.89 -6.04 -3.38
CA ARG A 191 -3.27 -7.37 -2.95
C ARG A 191 -2.88 -8.30 -4.08
N PRO A 192 -1.81 -9.10 -3.94
CA PRO A 192 -1.56 -10.18 -4.87
C PRO A 192 -2.80 -11.08 -4.80
N TYR A 193 -3.54 -11.19 -5.86
CA TYR A 193 -4.60 -12.17 -5.97
C TYR A 193 -3.92 -13.54 -6.10
N MET A 194 -3.69 -14.19 -4.96
CA MET A 194 -3.34 -15.59 -4.95
C MET A 194 -4.61 -16.35 -5.33
N ALA A 195 -4.69 -16.79 -6.57
CA ALA A 195 -5.61 -17.84 -6.94
C ALA A 195 -5.20 -19.10 -6.15
N MET A 196 -5.89 -19.33 -5.04
CA MET A 196 -5.76 -20.57 -4.26
C MET A 196 -6.26 -21.74 -5.14
N ARG A 197 -5.36 -22.34 -5.89
CA ARG A 197 -5.57 -23.68 -6.43
C ARG A 197 -5.03 -24.66 -5.40
N SER A 198 -5.92 -25.11 -4.53
CA SER A 198 -5.67 -26.23 -3.62
C SER A 198 -5.61 -27.51 -4.43
N GLU A 199 -4.42 -28.02 -4.70
CA GLU A 199 -4.18 -29.44 -4.91
C GLU A 199 -2.96 -29.87 -4.11
N MET A 200 -3.23 -30.36 -2.89
CA MET A 200 -2.27 -31.14 -2.13
C MET A 200 -2.10 -32.50 -2.84
N LYS A 201 -0.91 -32.75 -3.38
CA LYS A 201 -0.37 -34.10 -3.54
C LYS A 201 1.03 -34.13 -2.98
N THR A 202 1.11 -34.75 -1.82
CA THR A 202 2.36 -35.21 -1.18
C THR A 202 3.10 -36.18 -2.08
N MET A 203 4.36 -35.84 -2.45
CA MET A 203 5.43 -36.81 -2.67
C MET A 203 6.77 -36.09 -2.55
N ALA A 204 7.62 -36.65 -1.69
CA ALA A 204 9.00 -36.21 -1.53
C ALA A 204 9.78 -36.54 -2.83
N ALA A 205 10.30 -35.48 -3.47
CA ALA A 205 11.29 -35.58 -4.53
C ALA A 205 12.11 -34.28 -4.52
N ALA A 206 13.35 -34.36 -5.02
CA ALA A 206 14.33 -33.30 -5.12
C ALA A 206 13.73 -31.92 -5.53
N PRO A 207 14.36 -30.78 -5.16
CA PRO A 207 13.79 -29.46 -5.42
C PRO A 207 13.54 -29.26 -6.91
N ALA A 208 12.27 -29.45 -7.29
CA ALA A 208 11.81 -29.12 -8.63
C ALA A 208 11.84 -27.59 -8.80
N PRO A 209 12.12 -27.06 -10.00
CA PRO A 209 11.97 -25.63 -10.26
C PRO A 209 10.59 -25.17 -9.81
N VAL A 210 10.51 -24.12 -9.03
CA VAL A 210 9.24 -23.56 -8.54
C VAL A 210 8.44 -23.14 -9.76
N ALA A 211 7.45 -23.93 -10.18
CA ALA A 211 6.47 -23.53 -11.16
C ALA A 211 5.57 -22.49 -10.50
N ALA A 212 5.85 -21.23 -10.74
CA ALA A 212 5.11 -20.11 -10.18
C ALA A 212 4.46 -19.34 -11.32
N ASP A 213 3.14 -19.17 -11.24
CA ASP A 213 2.40 -18.23 -12.07
C ASP A 213 2.59 -16.83 -11.49
N ALA A 214 3.02 -15.88 -12.30
CA ALA A 214 3.26 -14.51 -11.89
C ALA A 214 1.98 -13.79 -11.43
N GLY A 215 0.81 -14.23 -11.91
CA GLY A 215 -0.46 -13.60 -11.61
C GLY A 215 -0.56 -12.18 -12.13
N THR A 216 -1.56 -11.46 -11.64
CA THR A 216 -1.85 -10.07 -12.02
C THR A 216 -1.96 -9.18 -10.78
N THR A 217 -1.78 -7.88 -10.99
CA THR A 217 -2.00 -6.85 -9.96
C THR A 217 -3.01 -5.84 -10.47
N ASP A 218 -3.98 -5.50 -9.63
CA ASP A 218 -4.97 -4.46 -9.90
C ASP A 218 -4.46 -3.10 -9.42
N VAL A 219 -4.54 -2.11 -10.32
CA VAL A 219 -4.31 -0.70 -10.02
C VAL A 219 -5.65 0.01 -10.05
N THR A 220 -6.08 0.55 -8.91
CA THR A 220 -7.39 1.19 -8.77
C THR A 220 -7.24 2.64 -8.33
N VAL A 221 -7.94 3.54 -9.00
CA VAL A 221 -8.05 4.96 -8.62
C VAL A 221 -9.50 5.29 -8.31
N ASN A 222 -9.72 5.96 -7.19
CA ASN A 222 -11.00 6.47 -6.77
C ASN A 222 -11.01 8.00 -6.87
N VAL A 223 -12.07 8.53 -7.45
CA VAL A 223 -12.33 9.98 -7.56
C VAL A 223 -13.62 10.27 -6.83
N SER A 224 -13.58 11.18 -5.87
CA SER A 224 -14.75 11.70 -5.17
C SER A 224 -14.75 13.21 -5.21
N GLY A 225 -15.92 13.83 -5.34
CA GLY A 225 -15.96 15.29 -5.36
C GLY A 225 -17.34 15.84 -5.58
N ASP A 226 -17.43 17.17 -5.47
CA ASP A 226 -18.67 17.92 -5.58
C ASP A 226 -18.81 18.54 -6.97
N ALA A 227 -19.96 18.32 -7.60
CA ALA A 227 -20.41 19.10 -8.74
C ALA A 227 -21.34 20.21 -8.22
N LEU A 228 -20.93 21.45 -8.41
CA LEU A 228 -21.69 22.65 -8.07
C LEU A 228 -22.69 22.89 -9.19
N LEU A 229 -23.98 22.88 -8.84
CA LEU A 229 -25.09 22.93 -9.81
C LEU A 229 -25.47 24.39 -10.12
N SER A 230 -25.76 24.68 -11.37
CA SER A 230 -26.26 25.98 -11.81
C SER A 230 -27.42 25.81 -12.76
N SER A 231 -28.47 26.64 -12.56
CA SER A 231 -29.54 26.77 -13.55
C SER A 231 -29.09 27.74 -14.65
N PRO A 232 -29.59 27.59 -15.88
CA PRO A 232 -29.41 28.61 -16.89
C PRO A 232 -30.16 29.89 -16.43
N HIS A 233 -29.54 31.02 -16.64
CA HIS A 233 -30.20 32.34 -16.49
C HIS A 233 -31.26 32.50 -17.54
#